data_6c5208ce39eb9018ffd02e3665bd5c60
#
_entry.id   6c5208ce39eb9018ffd02e3665bd5c60
#
_cell.length_a   1.000
_cell.length_b   1.000
_cell.length_c   1.000
_cell.angle_alpha   90.00
_cell.angle_beta   90.00
_cell.angle_gamma   90.00
#
_symmetry.space_group_name_H-M   'P 1'
#
loop_
_entity.id
_entity.type
_entity.pdbx_description
1 polymer ?
#
loop_
_entity_poly.entity_id
_entity_poly.type
_entity_poly.pdbx_seq_one_letter_code
_entity_poly.pdbx_strand_id
1 'polypeptide(L)'
;MLLTQSDAVWLSIINTLVRASVALFVVASSYLLFPLHYSSAEFVRKRAVRVLIPFLFWTVVYALVWGEPIRDFGDLLLNFNYAAGHLWFVYMLIGLYALMPLLSPWAEKVQKTELRVYLAIWLFTTMIPLIRNCLGGMPPLIYGPSGIPNPAKYPLWGEAGWNAYGTFYYLSGFIGYMLLGLYFRRFVGELSWRRTLDFALPLFVAGFAICSVGFFCNVSNDAGCKFPVSGPIAMASFWEGPWLNDTIGVVLMAIGWILFFRKFNGTGRFYKRILLPISEASYGMYLCHLLLLVSVSSWARTSFGTGADGIFGIWTTPLEMLLPAIVCFLLLSVLCILVRRIPKIGKWIMG
;
A
#
# COMPACT_ATOMS: atom_id res chain seq x y z
N MET A 1 -24.14 0.42 8.59
CA MET A 1 -23.33 1.28 9.47
C MET A 1 -23.64 2.72 9.12
N LEU A 2 -24.04 3.53 10.08
CA LEU A 2 -24.22 4.98 9.91
C LEU A 2 -22.85 5.63 10.18
N LEU A 3 -22.30 6.33 9.20
CA LEU A 3 -21.03 7.05 9.34
C LEU A 3 -21.33 8.47 9.79
N THR A 4 -20.98 8.80 11.01
CA THR A 4 -21.10 10.18 11.51
C THR A 4 -19.95 11.06 11.02
N GLN A 5 -20.08 12.38 11.19
CA GLN A 5 -19.01 13.30 10.83
C GLN A 5 -17.72 13.03 11.63
N SER A 6 -17.84 12.71 12.92
CA SER A 6 -16.67 12.36 13.75
C SER A 6 -16.00 11.08 13.29
N ASP A 7 -16.77 10.06 12.86
CA ASP A 7 -16.22 8.83 12.31
C ASP A 7 -15.45 9.08 11.02
N ALA A 8 -16.00 9.93 10.13
CA ALA A 8 -15.33 10.32 8.90
C ALA A 8 -13.99 11.04 9.16
N VAL A 9 -13.94 11.90 10.18
CA VAL A 9 -12.69 12.58 10.60
C VAL A 9 -11.67 11.56 11.11
N TRP A 10 -12.07 10.66 12.03
CA TRP A 10 -11.15 9.65 12.56
C TRP A 10 -10.64 8.68 11.51
N LEU A 11 -11.53 8.21 10.63
CA LEU A 11 -11.16 7.39 9.48
C LEU A 11 -10.15 8.10 8.57
N SER A 12 -10.42 9.38 8.28
CA SER A 12 -9.55 10.21 7.46
C SER A 12 -8.13 10.31 8.06
N ILE A 13 -8.01 10.56 9.35
CA ILE A 13 -6.73 10.71 10.03
C ILE A 13 -5.98 9.38 10.12
N ILE A 14 -6.61 8.36 10.69
CA ILE A 14 -5.94 7.09 11.03
C ILE A 14 -5.54 6.33 9.76
N ASN A 15 -6.45 6.21 8.79
CA ASN A 15 -6.13 5.53 7.55
C ASN A 15 -5.05 6.26 6.75
N THR A 16 -5.09 7.58 6.69
CA THR A 16 -4.08 8.35 5.95
C THR A 16 -2.68 8.10 6.52
N LEU A 17 -2.51 8.02 7.84
CA LEU A 17 -1.21 7.77 8.47
C LEU A 17 -0.52 6.51 7.96
N VAL A 18 -1.27 5.48 7.59
CA VAL A 18 -0.74 4.16 7.19
C VAL A 18 -0.73 3.93 5.67
N ARG A 19 -1.33 4.83 4.87
CA ARG A 19 -1.46 4.63 3.41
C ARG A 19 -0.13 4.53 2.65
N ALA A 20 0.93 5.13 3.15
CA ALA A 20 2.25 5.02 2.53
C ALA A 20 2.91 3.63 2.69
N SER A 21 2.33 2.70 3.45
CA SER A 21 2.96 1.41 3.77
C SER A 21 3.30 0.57 2.54
N VAL A 22 2.38 0.41 1.59
CA VAL A 22 2.62 -0.35 0.36
C VAL A 22 3.71 0.30 -0.50
N ALA A 23 3.64 1.61 -0.66
CA ALA A 23 4.65 2.40 -1.35
C ALA A 23 6.04 2.21 -0.74
N LEU A 24 6.14 2.24 0.59
CA LEU A 24 7.39 2.02 1.33
C LEU A 24 7.94 0.61 1.12
N PHE A 25 7.10 -0.42 1.06
CA PHE A 25 7.54 -1.78 0.72
C PHE A 25 8.17 -1.86 -0.67
N VAL A 26 7.58 -1.21 -1.67
CA VAL A 26 8.12 -1.19 -3.03
C VAL A 26 9.44 -0.41 -3.09
N VAL A 27 9.49 0.80 -2.48
CA VAL A 27 10.71 1.61 -2.43
C VAL A 27 11.83 0.85 -1.70
N ALA A 28 11.54 0.23 -0.55
CA ALA A 28 12.52 -0.53 0.22
C ALA A 28 13.02 -1.76 -0.55
N SER A 29 12.11 -2.49 -1.21
CA SER A 29 12.48 -3.62 -2.06
C SER A 29 13.41 -3.21 -3.20
N SER A 30 13.10 -2.12 -3.88
CA SER A 30 13.95 -1.57 -4.93
C SER A 30 15.29 -1.06 -4.38
N TYR A 31 15.26 -0.30 -3.29
CA TYR A 31 16.48 0.21 -2.64
C TYR A 31 17.48 -0.91 -2.30
N LEU A 32 16.98 -2.06 -1.87
CA LEU A 32 17.82 -3.19 -1.48
C LEU A 32 18.24 -4.08 -2.64
N LEU A 33 17.40 -4.22 -3.66
CA LEU A 33 17.58 -5.25 -4.69
C LEU A 33 17.99 -4.70 -6.06
N PHE A 34 17.67 -3.46 -6.37
CA PHE A 34 17.81 -2.91 -7.72
C PHE A 34 18.96 -1.90 -7.82
N PRO A 35 19.86 -1.98 -8.81
CA PRO A 35 19.95 -3.02 -9.85
C PRO A 35 20.41 -4.37 -9.32
N LEU A 36 20.13 -5.44 -10.08
CA LEU A 36 20.49 -6.81 -9.69
C LEU A 36 22.00 -7.05 -9.86
N HIS A 37 22.61 -7.69 -8.87
CA HIS A 37 24.02 -8.07 -8.90
C HIS A 37 24.27 -9.57 -9.18
N TYR A 38 23.22 -10.27 -9.59
CA TYR A 38 23.25 -11.71 -9.90
C TYR A 38 22.31 -12.02 -11.06
N SER A 39 22.39 -13.23 -11.62
CA SER A 39 21.63 -13.59 -12.82
C SER A 39 20.11 -13.51 -12.60
N SER A 40 19.38 -13.21 -13.69
CA SER A 40 17.92 -13.17 -13.69
C SER A 40 17.31 -14.50 -13.20
N ALA A 41 17.88 -15.64 -13.60
CA ALA A 41 17.43 -16.95 -13.17
C ALA A 41 17.58 -17.16 -11.65
N GLU A 42 18.70 -16.72 -11.10
CA GLU A 42 18.94 -16.79 -9.65
C GLU A 42 17.98 -15.86 -8.88
N PHE A 43 17.73 -14.68 -9.42
CA PHE A 43 16.75 -13.74 -8.86
C PHE A 43 15.37 -14.36 -8.81
N VAL A 44 14.87 -14.85 -9.95
CA VAL A 44 13.54 -15.47 -10.04
C VAL A 44 13.42 -16.65 -9.08
N ARG A 45 14.41 -17.54 -9.04
CA ARG A 45 14.40 -18.69 -8.10
C ARG A 45 14.32 -18.23 -6.64
N LYS A 46 15.12 -17.23 -6.24
CA LYS A 46 15.10 -16.68 -4.86
C LYS A 46 13.76 -16.05 -4.51
N ARG A 47 13.14 -15.33 -5.48
CA ARG A 47 11.83 -14.70 -5.25
C ARG A 47 10.70 -15.72 -5.26
N ALA A 48 10.73 -16.69 -6.16
CA ALA A 48 9.74 -17.77 -6.16
C ALA A 48 9.69 -18.49 -4.81
N VAL A 49 10.84 -18.89 -4.26
CA VAL A 49 10.88 -19.56 -2.96
C VAL A 49 10.40 -18.67 -1.81
N ARG A 50 10.81 -17.40 -1.78
CA ARG A 50 10.50 -16.52 -0.64
C ARG A 50 9.13 -15.84 -0.72
N VAL A 51 8.57 -15.68 -1.90
CA VAL A 51 7.33 -14.93 -2.10
C VAL A 51 6.22 -15.83 -2.61
N LEU A 52 6.46 -16.56 -3.70
CA LEU A 52 5.40 -17.34 -4.36
C LEU A 52 4.96 -18.53 -3.54
N ILE A 53 5.90 -19.30 -2.96
CA ILE A 53 5.53 -20.51 -2.19
C ILE A 53 4.69 -20.17 -0.95
N PRO A 54 5.09 -19.22 -0.08
CA PRO A 54 4.23 -18.82 1.04
C PRO A 54 2.89 -18.27 0.57
N PHE A 55 2.87 -17.49 -0.51
CA PHE A 55 1.63 -16.96 -1.09
C PHE A 55 0.66 -18.10 -1.50
N LEU A 56 1.13 -19.10 -2.22
CA LEU A 56 0.32 -20.25 -2.62
C LEU A 56 -0.21 -21.02 -1.40
N PHE A 57 0.63 -21.23 -0.40
CA PHE A 57 0.22 -21.88 0.85
C PHE A 57 -0.92 -21.11 1.52
N TRP A 58 -0.77 -19.81 1.73
CA TRP A 58 -1.79 -18.99 2.40
C TRP A 58 -3.05 -18.81 1.56
N THR A 59 -2.95 -18.82 0.23
CA THR A 59 -4.13 -18.85 -0.66
C THR A 59 -5.01 -20.07 -0.37
N VAL A 60 -4.40 -21.25 -0.24
CA VAL A 60 -5.13 -22.48 0.10
C VAL A 60 -5.71 -22.40 1.51
N VAL A 61 -4.94 -21.91 2.48
CA VAL A 61 -5.42 -21.74 3.87
C VAL A 61 -6.66 -20.85 3.93
N TYR A 62 -6.66 -19.72 3.25
CA TYR A 62 -7.82 -18.81 3.21
C TYR A 62 -9.04 -19.45 2.57
N ALA A 63 -8.86 -20.16 1.44
CA ALA A 63 -9.96 -20.85 0.79
C ALA A 63 -10.58 -21.91 1.71
N LEU A 64 -9.76 -22.68 2.44
CA LEU A 64 -10.22 -23.70 3.39
C LEU A 64 -10.93 -23.08 4.60
N VAL A 65 -10.36 -22.03 5.20
CA VAL A 65 -10.91 -21.40 6.42
C VAL A 65 -12.23 -20.68 6.14
N TRP A 66 -12.35 -20.04 4.97
CA TRP A 66 -13.57 -19.31 4.61
C TRP A 66 -14.57 -20.11 3.81
N GLY A 67 -14.27 -21.40 3.58
CA GLY A 67 -15.21 -22.33 2.94
C GLY A 67 -15.40 -22.08 1.45
N GLU A 68 -14.45 -21.40 0.80
CA GLU A 68 -14.49 -21.19 -0.64
C GLU A 68 -14.28 -22.52 -1.39
N PRO A 69 -15.06 -22.79 -2.43
CA PRO A 69 -14.90 -24.02 -3.19
C PRO A 69 -13.57 -24.03 -3.94
N ILE A 70 -12.65 -24.93 -3.57
CA ILE A 70 -11.39 -25.15 -4.29
C ILE A 70 -11.63 -25.98 -5.57
N ARG A 71 -12.81 -25.89 -6.17
CA ARG A 71 -13.16 -26.66 -7.37
C ARG A 71 -12.28 -26.30 -8.56
N ASP A 72 -11.80 -25.06 -8.58
CA ASP A 72 -10.89 -24.55 -9.59
C ASP A 72 -9.80 -23.71 -8.92
N PHE A 73 -8.69 -24.37 -8.59
CA PHE A 73 -7.53 -23.71 -8.00
C PHE A 73 -6.90 -22.69 -8.96
N GLY A 74 -7.01 -22.94 -10.27
CA GLY A 74 -6.57 -21.99 -11.29
C GLY A 74 -7.39 -20.70 -11.23
N ASP A 75 -8.71 -20.81 -11.12
CA ASP A 75 -9.59 -19.65 -11.00
C ASP A 75 -9.32 -18.86 -9.72
N LEU A 76 -9.13 -19.54 -8.59
CA LEU A 76 -8.76 -18.92 -7.32
C LEU A 76 -7.49 -18.07 -7.42
N LEU A 77 -6.49 -18.52 -8.17
CA LEU A 77 -5.23 -17.79 -8.36
C LEU A 77 -5.33 -16.70 -9.41
N LEU A 78 -6.00 -16.96 -10.52
CA LEU A 78 -6.05 -16.03 -11.67
C LEU A 78 -7.01 -14.86 -11.44
N ASN A 79 -8.03 -15.02 -10.60
CA ASN A 79 -9.00 -13.97 -10.27
C ASN A 79 -8.64 -13.16 -9.00
N PHE A 80 -7.36 -12.79 -8.83
CA PHE A 80 -6.87 -11.98 -7.71
C PHE A 80 -7.18 -12.56 -6.33
N ASN A 81 -7.29 -13.88 -6.22
CA ASN A 81 -7.53 -14.54 -4.96
C ASN A 81 -8.75 -13.97 -4.22
N TYR A 82 -9.94 -14.14 -4.80
CA TYR A 82 -11.20 -13.61 -4.26
C TYR A 82 -11.47 -14.04 -2.80
N ALA A 83 -10.89 -15.16 -2.34
CA ALA A 83 -10.95 -15.60 -0.96
C ALA A 83 -10.10 -14.71 -0.01
N ALA A 84 -9.11 -13.99 -0.53
CA ALA A 84 -8.19 -13.19 0.27
C ALA A 84 -7.73 -11.94 -0.48
N GLY A 85 -8.65 -11.04 -0.75
CA GLY A 85 -8.43 -9.85 -1.58
C GLY A 85 -7.24 -8.97 -1.20
N HIS A 86 -6.83 -8.97 0.09
CA HIS A 86 -5.63 -8.25 0.52
C HIS A 86 -4.33 -8.77 -0.11
N LEU A 87 -4.31 -10.00 -0.63
CA LEU A 87 -3.16 -10.58 -1.32
C LEU A 87 -2.88 -9.97 -2.70
N TRP A 88 -3.69 -9.03 -3.17
CA TRP A 88 -3.46 -8.26 -4.41
C TRP A 88 -2.03 -7.69 -4.52
N PHE A 89 -1.44 -7.31 -3.39
CA PHE A 89 -0.09 -6.78 -3.32
C PHE A 89 0.96 -7.77 -3.85
N VAL A 90 0.77 -9.09 -3.64
CA VAL A 90 1.71 -10.11 -4.12
C VAL A 90 1.69 -10.18 -5.65
N TYR A 91 0.51 -10.08 -6.27
CA TYR A 91 0.40 -10.02 -7.74
C TYR A 91 1.13 -8.80 -8.31
N MET A 92 0.91 -7.64 -7.72
CA MET A 92 1.63 -6.41 -8.09
C MET A 92 3.15 -6.59 -7.92
N LEU A 93 3.58 -7.19 -6.82
CA LEU A 93 5.00 -7.42 -6.53
C LEU A 93 5.64 -8.41 -7.53
N ILE A 94 4.92 -9.44 -7.95
CA ILE A 94 5.37 -10.37 -9.00
C ILE A 94 5.60 -9.61 -10.31
N GLY A 95 4.68 -8.73 -10.69
CA GLY A 95 4.83 -7.88 -11.88
C GLY A 95 6.08 -7.00 -11.81
N LEU A 96 6.33 -6.34 -10.67
CA LEU A 96 7.54 -5.54 -10.47
C LEU A 96 8.82 -6.39 -10.48
N TYR A 97 8.79 -7.59 -9.90
CA TYR A 97 9.94 -8.49 -9.94
C TYR A 97 10.23 -9.02 -11.35
N ALA A 98 9.22 -9.15 -12.20
CA ALA A 98 9.43 -9.48 -13.61
C ALA A 98 10.13 -8.33 -14.39
N LEU A 99 9.86 -7.08 -14.01
CA LEU A 99 10.50 -5.91 -14.61
C LEU A 99 11.94 -5.67 -14.13
N MET A 100 12.28 -6.05 -12.90
CA MET A 100 13.61 -5.76 -12.33
C MET A 100 14.78 -6.32 -13.16
N PRO A 101 14.76 -7.60 -13.62
CA PRO A 101 15.83 -8.11 -14.48
C PRO A 101 15.92 -7.37 -15.82
N LEU A 102 14.78 -7.02 -16.40
CA LEU A 102 14.72 -6.31 -17.68
C LEU A 102 15.33 -4.92 -17.60
N LEU A 103 15.03 -4.18 -16.53
CA LEU A 103 15.49 -2.80 -16.34
C LEU A 103 16.87 -2.71 -15.68
N SER A 104 17.40 -3.81 -15.12
CA SER A 104 18.64 -3.80 -14.35
C SER A 104 19.87 -3.29 -15.13
N PRO A 105 20.10 -3.70 -16.41
CA PRO A 105 21.22 -3.20 -17.19
C PRO A 105 21.17 -1.68 -17.46
N TRP A 106 19.95 -1.14 -17.62
CA TRP A 106 19.75 0.30 -17.72
C TRP A 106 19.97 0.99 -16.37
N ALA A 107 19.44 0.43 -15.30
CA ALA A 107 19.55 0.98 -13.95
C ALA A 107 21.00 1.09 -13.45
N GLU A 108 21.90 0.22 -13.91
CA GLU A 108 23.32 0.29 -13.61
C GLU A 108 24.00 1.50 -14.26
N LYS A 109 23.55 1.91 -15.46
CA LYS A 109 24.18 2.94 -16.27
C LYS A 109 23.47 4.28 -16.22
N VAL A 110 22.21 4.32 -15.81
CA VAL A 110 21.36 5.51 -15.82
C VAL A 110 22.01 6.69 -15.08
N GLN A 111 22.01 7.87 -15.70
CA GLN A 111 22.51 9.08 -15.11
C GLN A 111 21.47 9.73 -14.18
N LYS A 112 21.95 10.53 -13.24
CA LYS A 112 21.10 11.23 -12.26
C LYS A 112 20.04 12.11 -12.94
N THR A 113 20.42 12.83 -13.99
CA THR A 113 19.54 13.74 -14.73
C THR A 113 18.45 12.96 -15.46
N GLU A 114 18.82 11.89 -16.14
CA GLU A 114 17.88 11.01 -16.85
C GLU A 114 16.86 10.42 -15.88
N LEU A 115 17.31 9.83 -14.76
CA LEU A 115 16.41 9.26 -13.76
C LEU A 115 15.48 10.31 -13.16
N ARG A 116 15.94 11.57 -12.98
CA ARG A 116 15.08 12.68 -12.54
C ARG A 116 13.98 13.01 -13.53
N VAL A 117 14.26 12.94 -14.83
CA VAL A 117 13.23 13.16 -15.87
C VAL A 117 12.13 12.10 -15.77
N TYR A 118 12.49 10.82 -15.66
CA TYR A 118 11.50 9.76 -15.48
C TYR A 118 10.71 9.89 -14.19
N LEU A 119 11.38 10.25 -13.09
CA LEU A 119 10.70 10.52 -11.81
C LEU A 119 9.77 11.74 -11.90
N ALA A 120 10.14 12.79 -12.63
CA ALA A 120 9.28 13.95 -12.83
C ALA A 120 8.02 13.60 -13.64
N ILE A 121 8.16 12.81 -14.71
CA ILE A 121 7.02 12.30 -15.49
C ILE A 121 6.11 11.45 -14.59
N TRP A 122 6.68 10.53 -13.84
CA TRP A 122 5.93 9.71 -12.90
C TRP A 122 5.20 10.56 -11.84
N LEU A 123 5.87 11.53 -11.21
CA LEU A 123 5.24 12.46 -10.25
C LEU A 123 4.07 13.20 -10.89
N PHE A 124 4.22 13.62 -12.16
CA PHE A 124 3.11 14.22 -12.89
C PHE A 124 1.93 13.26 -13.03
N THR A 125 2.17 11.97 -13.35
CA THR A 125 1.08 10.98 -13.44
C THR A 125 0.34 10.83 -12.11
N THR A 126 1.02 10.92 -10.98
CA THR A 126 0.39 10.83 -9.64
C THR A 126 -0.44 12.07 -9.29
N MET A 127 -0.26 13.18 -9.98
CA MET A 127 -1.08 14.39 -9.85
C MET A 127 -2.36 14.32 -10.69
N ILE A 128 -2.43 13.47 -11.70
CA ILE A 128 -3.56 13.40 -12.64
C ILE A 128 -4.91 13.22 -11.92
N PRO A 129 -5.07 12.32 -10.92
CA PRO A 129 -6.33 12.20 -10.20
C PRO A 129 -6.76 13.50 -9.50
N LEU A 130 -5.80 14.21 -8.90
CA LEU A 130 -6.08 15.50 -8.25
C LEU A 130 -6.44 16.59 -9.27
N ILE A 131 -5.71 16.68 -10.38
CA ILE A 131 -5.97 17.63 -11.47
C ILE A 131 -7.39 17.40 -12.02
N ARG A 132 -7.78 16.17 -12.26
CA ARG A 132 -9.11 15.83 -12.75
C ARG A 132 -10.21 16.28 -11.77
N ASN A 133 -10.04 16.03 -10.48
CA ASN A 133 -11.00 16.46 -9.47
C ASN A 133 -11.14 17.98 -9.46
N CYS A 134 -10.02 18.72 -9.56
CA CYS A 134 -10.04 20.20 -9.58
C CYS A 134 -10.67 20.77 -10.86
N LEU A 135 -10.53 20.10 -11.99
CA LEU A 135 -11.09 20.51 -13.27
C LEU A 135 -12.53 20.05 -13.52
N GLY A 136 -13.19 19.46 -12.52
CA GLY A 136 -14.55 18.91 -12.64
C GLY A 136 -14.63 17.68 -13.55
N GLY A 137 -13.51 17.00 -13.75
CA GLY A 137 -13.47 15.71 -14.43
C GLY A 137 -14.13 14.62 -13.59
N MET A 138 -14.69 13.60 -14.25
CA MET A 138 -15.21 12.43 -13.55
C MET A 138 -14.10 11.83 -12.65
N PRO A 139 -14.48 11.28 -11.48
CA PRO A 139 -13.57 10.53 -10.66
C PRO A 139 -12.91 9.42 -11.50
N PRO A 140 -11.66 9.03 -11.18
CA PRO A 140 -10.98 7.99 -11.94
C PRO A 140 -11.87 6.75 -11.96
N LEU A 141 -12.27 6.34 -13.15
CA LEU A 141 -13.04 5.12 -13.39
C LEU A 141 -12.17 3.88 -13.13
N ILE A 142 -11.76 3.69 -11.89
CA ILE A 142 -11.12 2.44 -11.51
C ILE A 142 -12.14 1.29 -11.58
N TYR A 143 -13.43 1.60 -11.47
CA TYR A 143 -14.56 0.66 -11.53
C TYR A 143 -15.82 1.30 -12.09
N GLY A 144 -15.74 1.96 -13.24
CA GLY A 144 -16.95 2.51 -13.88
C GLY A 144 -17.85 1.41 -14.44
N PRO A 145 -19.17 1.49 -14.25
CA PRO A 145 -20.10 0.45 -14.71
C PRO A 145 -20.20 0.31 -16.23
N SER A 146 -19.66 1.22 -17.01
CA SER A 146 -19.78 1.18 -18.47
C SER A 146 -18.52 0.81 -19.22
N GLY A 147 -17.34 0.81 -18.59
CA GLY A 147 -16.08 0.44 -19.26
C GLY A 147 -15.71 1.25 -20.49
N ILE A 148 -16.49 2.26 -20.86
CA ILE A 148 -16.25 3.10 -22.04
C ILE A 148 -15.55 4.37 -21.55
N PRO A 149 -14.27 4.55 -21.87
CA PRO A 149 -13.56 5.79 -21.58
C PRO A 149 -14.22 6.93 -22.32
N ASN A 150 -14.58 7.98 -21.60
CA ASN A 150 -14.97 9.22 -22.25
C ASN A 150 -13.76 9.73 -23.05
N PRO A 151 -13.87 9.99 -24.37
CA PRO A 151 -12.75 10.43 -25.17
C PRO A 151 -12.15 11.68 -24.51
N ALA A 152 -10.86 11.62 -24.23
CA ALA A 152 -10.20 12.60 -23.40
C ALA A 152 -10.30 14.00 -24.02
N LYS A 153 -11.07 14.86 -23.37
CA LYS A 153 -11.04 16.29 -23.68
C LYS A 153 -9.64 16.89 -23.49
N TYR A 154 -8.83 16.22 -22.65
CA TYR A 154 -7.48 16.64 -22.28
C TYR A 154 -6.53 15.44 -22.32
N PRO A 155 -5.84 15.17 -23.45
CA PRO A 155 -5.01 13.96 -23.62
C PRO A 155 -3.83 13.84 -22.65
N LEU A 156 -3.35 14.95 -22.06
CA LEU A 156 -2.24 14.91 -21.11
C LEU A 156 -2.65 14.40 -19.72
N TRP A 157 -3.88 14.69 -19.28
CA TRP A 157 -4.39 14.33 -17.97
C TRP A 157 -5.79 13.71 -17.98
N GLY A 158 -6.36 13.56 -19.16
CA GLY A 158 -7.63 12.85 -19.35
C GLY A 158 -7.44 11.36 -19.50
N GLU A 159 -8.55 10.62 -19.41
CA GLU A 159 -8.57 9.21 -19.77
C GLU A 159 -8.33 9.04 -21.25
N ALA A 160 -7.51 8.07 -21.62
CA ALA A 160 -7.38 7.62 -22.99
C ALA A 160 -8.21 6.35 -23.19
N GLY A 161 -8.54 6.00 -24.44
CA GLY A 161 -9.29 4.79 -24.75
C GLY A 161 -8.63 3.48 -24.29
N TRP A 162 -7.38 3.52 -23.88
CA TRP A 162 -6.61 2.36 -23.41
C TRP A 162 -6.22 2.39 -21.93
N ASN A 163 -6.39 3.52 -21.23
CA ASN A 163 -6.04 3.61 -19.81
C ASN A 163 -6.49 4.92 -19.14
N ALA A 164 -6.45 4.94 -17.80
CA ALA A 164 -6.84 6.07 -16.96
C ALA A 164 -5.77 7.18 -16.83
N TYR A 165 -4.53 6.97 -17.28
CA TYR A 165 -3.40 7.91 -17.11
C TYR A 165 -3.01 8.62 -18.40
N GLY A 166 -3.79 8.46 -19.49
CA GLY A 166 -3.56 9.11 -20.76
C GLY A 166 -2.17 8.78 -21.34
N THR A 167 -1.51 9.81 -21.88
CA THR A 167 -0.24 9.70 -22.62
C THR A 167 0.88 9.04 -21.80
N PHE A 168 0.93 9.25 -20.49
CA PHE A 168 2.04 8.79 -19.64
C PHE A 168 1.78 7.48 -18.89
N TYR A 169 0.79 6.70 -19.32
CA TYR A 169 0.41 5.44 -18.67
C TYR A 169 1.59 4.52 -18.35
N TYR A 170 2.51 4.33 -19.29
CA TYR A 170 3.62 3.40 -19.13
C TYR A 170 4.62 3.78 -18.02
N LEU A 171 4.59 5.03 -17.57
CA LEU A 171 5.41 5.53 -16.47
C LEU A 171 4.59 5.80 -15.20
N SER A 172 3.32 5.36 -15.15
CA SER A 172 2.46 5.51 -14.00
C SER A 172 2.57 4.33 -13.02
N GLY A 173 1.95 4.46 -11.85
CA GLY A 173 1.81 3.38 -10.87
C GLY A 173 3.11 3.02 -10.13
N PHE A 174 3.24 1.75 -9.78
CA PHE A 174 4.29 1.28 -8.85
C PHE A 174 5.71 1.27 -9.43
N ILE A 175 5.87 1.34 -10.75
CA ILE A 175 7.19 1.45 -11.37
C ILE A 175 7.94 2.69 -10.89
N GLY A 176 7.25 3.79 -10.64
CA GLY A 176 7.86 5.01 -10.14
C GLY A 176 8.45 4.86 -8.75
N TYR A 177 7.80 4.09 -7.86
CA TYR A 177 8.38 3.76 -6.55
C TYR A 177 9.64 2.90 -6.67
N MET A 178 9.69 2.02 -7.67
CA MET A 178 10.90 1.25 -7.96
C MET A 178 12.04 2.18 -8.42
N LEU A 179 11.76 3.13 -9.31
CA LEU A 179 12.73 4.14 -9.75
C LEU A 179 13.13 5.08 -8.61
N LEU A 180 12.21 5.41 -7.72
CA LEU A 180 12.47 6.21 -6.53
C LEU A 180 13.44 5.50 -5.57
N GLY A 181 13.26 4.20 -5.34
CA GLY A 181 14.18 3.38 -4.55
C GLY A 181 15.60 3.39 -5.12
N LEU A 182 15.72 3.21 -6.45
CA LEU A 182 16.99 3.34 -7.18
C LEU A 182 17.63 4.73 -6.99
N TYR A 183 16.83 5.79 -7.10
CA TYR A 183 17.31 7.16 -6.95
C TYR A 183 17.88 7.42 -5.54
N PHE A 184 17.15 6.98 -4.51
CA PHE A 184 17.62 7.09 -3.13
C PHE A 184 18.90 6.31 -2.87
N ARG A 185 19.01 5.10 -3.46
CA ARG A 185 20.22 4.28 -3.30
C ARG A 185 21.44 4.90 -3.95
N ARG A 186 21.32 5.40 -5.17
CA ARG A 186 22.48 5.82 -5.98
C ARG A 186 22.85 7.29 -5.83
N PHE A 187 21.87 8.17 -5.64
CA PHE A 187 22.06 9.61 -5.83
C PHE A 187 21.73 10.47 -4.61
N VAL A 188 21.14 9.90 -3.58
CA VAL A 188 20.86 10.62 -2.33
C VAL A 188 21.83 10.16 -1.27
N GLY A 189 22.82 11.01 -0.97
CA GLY A 189 23.80 10.78 0.10
C GLY A 189 23.16 10.88 1.50
N GLU A 190 23.99 10.75 2.53
CA GLU A 190 23.58 10.96 3.91
C GLU A 190 23.32 12.45 4.15
N LEU A 191 22.14 12.75 4.68
CA LEU A 191 21.73 14.09 5.10
C LEU A 191 21.95 14.23 6.61
N SER A 192 22.21 15.44 7.12
CA SER A 192 22.13 15.71 8.55
C SER A 192 20.69 15.52 9.07
N TRP A 193 20.49 15.26 10.36
CA TRP A 193 19.16 15.16 10.97
C TRP A 193 18.28 16.39 10.67
N ARG A 194 18.84 17.58 10.83
CA ARG A 194 18.14 18.82 10.52
C ARG A 194 17.65 18.86 9.08
N ARG A 195 18.54 18.66 8.11
CA ARG A 195 18.15 18.63 6.69
C ARG A 195 17.15 17.53 6.37
N THR A 196 17.28 16.37 7.00
CA THR A 196 16.32 15.27 6.83
C THR A 196 14.93 15.71 7.27
N LEU A 197 14.79 16.34 8.44
CA LEU A 197 13.51 16.82 8.94
C LEU A 197 12.98 18.02 8.14
N ASP A 198 13.86 18.92 7.70
CA ASP A 198 13.49 20.08 6.86
C ASP A 198 12.79 19.65 5.55
N PHE A 199 13.13 18.47 5.01
CA PHE A 199 12.48 17.92 3.81
C PHE A 199 11.39 16.90 4.14
N ALA A 200 11.66 15.96 5.04
CA ALA A 200 10.77 14.84 5.32
C ALA A 200 9.44 15.31 5.93
N LEU A 201 9.48 16.22 6.89
CA LEU A 201 8.28 16.67 7.61
C LEU A 201 7.33 17.47 6.71
N PRO A 202 7.76 18.49 5.93
CA PRO A 202 6.86 19.18 5.03
C PRO A 202 6.23 18.28 3.96
N LEU A 203 7.01 17.36 3.40
CA LEU A 203 6.50 16.39 2.42
C LEU A 203 5.45 15.48 3.04
N PHE A 204 5.73 14.95 4.23
CA PHE A 204 4.77 14.12 4.94
C PHE A 204 3.49 14.88 5.27
N VAL A 205 3.59 16.09 5.84
CA VAL A 205 2.44 16.93 6.22
C VAL A 205 1.61 17.32 4.99
N ALA A 206 2.26 17.71 3.90
CA ALA A 206 1.57 18.03 2.65
C ALA A 206 0.83 16.82 2.08
N GLY A 207 1.49 15.67 2.00
CA GLY A 207 0.88 14.41 1.54
C GLY A 207 -0.27 13.97 2.45
N PHE A 208 -0.08 14.05 3.75
CA PHE A 208 -1.11 13.75 4.75
C PHE A 208 -2.34 14.67 4.57
N ALA A 209 -2.12 15.97 4.42
CA ALA A 209 -3.21 16.92 4.23
C ALA A 209 -3.98 16.64 2.93
N ILE A 210 -3.28 16.39 1.81
CA ILE A 210 -3.92 16.06 0.53
C ILE A 210 -4.80 14.80 0.66
N CYS A 211 -4.29 13.75 1.27
CA CYS A 211 -5.03 12.49 1.43
C CYS A 211 -6.19 12.62 2.41
N SER A 212 -5.94 13.21 3.58
CA SER A 212 -6.93 13.31 4.65
C SER A 212 -8.07 14.25 4.29
N VAL A 213 -7.74 15.46 3.81
CA VAL A 213 -8.75 16.43 3.36
C VAL A 213 -9.48 15.91 2.14
N GLY A 214 -8.79 15.33 1.17
CA GLY A 214 -9.39 14.76 -0.02
C GLY A 214 -10.43 13.67 0.29
N PHE A 215 -10.10 12.74 1.19
CA PHE A 215 -11.05 11.71 1.66
C PHE A 215 -12.26 12.35 2.34
N PHE A 216 -12.03 13.28 3.28
CA PHE A 216 -13.13 13.93 4.00
C PHE A 216 -14.03 14.73 3.06
N CYS A 217 -13.45 15.44 2.08
CA CYS A 217 -14.22 16.16 1.07
C CYS A 217 -15.05 15.22 0.20
N ASN A 218 -14.51 14.07 -0.22
CA ASN A 218 -15.24 13.10 -1.01
C ASN A 218 -16.45 12.54 -0.23
N VAL A 219 -16.25 12.17 1.05
CA VAL A 219 -17.35 11.73 1.92
C VAL A 219 -18.39 12.82 2.10
N SER A 220 -17.98 14.04 2.39
CA SER A 220 -18.88 15.17 2.63
C SER A 220 -19.68 15.55 1.38
N ASN A 221 -19.05 15.49 0.20
CA ASN A 221 -19.72 15.77 -1.07
C ASN A 221 -20.77 14.70 -1.39
N ASP A 222 -20.44 13.43 -1.18
CA ASP A 222 -21.37 12.31 -1.40
C ASP A 222 -22.56 12.37 -0.43
N ALA A 223 -22.30 12.75 0.81
CA ALA A 223 -23.34 12.99 1.82
C ALA A 223 -24.21 14.25 1.55
N GLY A 224 -23.85 15.08 0.56
CA GLY A 224 -24.46 16.41 0.41
C GLY A 224 -24.32 17.28 1.65
N CYS A 225 -23.22 17.14 2.38
CA CYS A 225 -22.95 17.75 3.69
C CYS A 225 -23.95 17.36 4.80
N LYS A 226 -24.72 16.29 4.61
CA LYS A 226 -25.68 15.77 5.59
C LYS A 226 -25.17 14.48 6.22
N PHE A 227 -24.66 14.55 7.41
CA PHE A 227 -24.33 13.39 8.23
C PHE A 227 -25.52 13.00 9.14
N PRO A 228 -25.68 11.71 9.51
CA PRO A 228 -24.86 10.57 9.16
C PRO A 228 -25.12 10.03 7.75
N VAL A 229 -24.07 9.50 7.12
CA VAL A 229 -24.17 8.86 5.80
C VAL A 229 -24.59 7.40 5.98
N SER A 230 -25.68 7.01 5.33
CA SER A 230 -26.11 5.62 5.22
C SER A 230 -25.93 5.18 3.77
N GLY A 231 -25.14 4.17 3.53
CA GLY A 231 -24.98 3.65 2.17
C GLY A 231 -24.23 2.32 2.14
N PRO A 232 -24.38 1.56 1.06
CA PRO A 232 -23.61 0.35 0.87
C PRO A 232 -22.12 0.69 0.73
N ILE A 233 -21.28 -0.14 1.30
CA ILE A 233 -19.79 -0.06 1.27
C ILE A 233 -19.22 0.08 -0.15
N ALA A 234 -20.01 -0.21 -1.19
CA ALA A 234 -19.62 -0.04 -2.59
C ALA A 234 -19.28 1.42 -2.99
N MET A 235 -19.76 2.41 -2.24
CA MET A 235 -19.38 3.82 -2.43
C MET A 235 -18.01 4.16 -1.82
N ALA A 236 -17.47 3.32 -0.95
CA ALA A 236 -16.19 3.55 -0.26
C ALA A 236 -14.99 3.66 -1.23
N SER A 237 -15.04 3.00 -2.38
CA SER A 237 -13.98 3.09 -3.39
C SER A 237 -13.82 4.51 -3.96
N PHE A 238 -14.90 5.26 -4.10
CA PHE A 238 -14.86 6.65 -4.53
C PHE A 238 -14.27 7.56 -3.44
N TRP A 239 -14.65 7.36 -2.18
CA TRP A 239 -14.11 8.13 -1.07
C TRP A 239 -12.60 7.91 -0.91
N GLU A 240 -12.13 6.69 -1.18
CA GLU A 240 -10.73 6.29 -1.06
C GLU A 240 -9.84 6.77 -2.22
N GLY A 241 -10.38 7.45 -3.24
CA GLY A 241 -9.59 7.96 -4.35
C GLY A 241 -8.28 8.67 -3.95
N PRO A 242 -8.29 9.60 -2.98
CA PRO A 242 -7.07 10.27 -2.49
C PRO A 242 -6.06 9.35 -1.78
N TRP A 243 -6.47 8.15 -1.38
CA TRP A 243 -5.67 7.16 -0.69
C TRP A 243 -5.05 6.09 -1.60
N LEU A 244 -5.31 6.16 -2.89
CA LEU A 244 -4.70 5.23 -3.84
C LEU A 244 -3.18 5.39 -3.87
N ASN A 245 -2.48 4.27 -3.97
CA ASN A 245 -1.01 4.26 -3.88
C ASN A 245 -0.31 5.06 -4.99
N ASP A 246 -0.99 5.35 -6.07
CA ASP A 246 -0.51 6.09 -7.23
C ASP A 246 -0.94 7.57 -7.25
N THR A 247 -1.35 8.10 -6.09
CA THR A 247 -1.69 9.51 -5.92
C THR A 247 -0.56 10.30 -5.28
N ILE A 248 -0.46 11.59 -5.64
CA ILE A 248 0.61 12.49 -5.16
C ILE A 248 0.67 12.57 -3.62
N GLY A 249 -0.47 12.52 -2.93
CA GLY A 249 -0.49 12.58 -1.46
C GLY A 249 0.25 11.41 -0.83
N VAL A 250 -0.02 10.18 -1.30
CA VAL A 250 0.66 8.96 -0.82
C VAL A 250 2.14 8.98 -1.19
N VAL A 251 2.49 9.46 -2.40
CA VAL A 251 3.89 9.59 -2.84
C VAL A 251 4.68 10.53 -1.94
N LEU A 252 4.13 11.70 -1.62
CA LEU A 252 4.80 12.68 -0.76
C LEU A 252 5.03 12.12 0.65
N MET A 253 4.04 11.43 1.23
CA MET A 253 4.22 10.74 2.51
C MET A 253 5.29 9.65 2.43
N ALA A 254 5.32 8.85 1.36
CA ALA A 254 6.32 7.81 1.18
C ALA A 254 7.74 8.39 1.08
N ILE A 255 7.92 9.51 0.34
CA ILE A 255 9.21 10.22 0.28
C ILE A 255 9.62 10.73 1.66
N GLY A 256 8.70 11.33 2.41
CA GLY A 256 8.95 11.78 3.78
C GLY A 256 9.41 10.64 4.69
N TRP A 257 8.68 9.51 4.68
CA TRP A 257 9.03 8.33 5.46
C TRP A 257 10.39 7.72 5.08
N ILE A 258 10.70 7.56 3.79
CA ILE A 258 11.98 6.96 3.36
C ILE A 258 13.17 7.84 3.76
N LEU A 259 13.04 9.17 3.65
CA LEU A 259 14.05 10.10 4.13
C LEU A 259 14.30 9.95 5.62
N PHE A 260 13.23 9.83 6.40
CA PHE A 260 13.29 9.67 7.85
C PHE A 260 13.90 8.32 8.25
N PHE A 261 13.39 7.21 7.70
CA PHE A 261 13.87 5.87 8.07
C PHE A 261 15.31 5.59 7.67
N ARG A 262 15.81 6.22 6.62
CA ARG A 262 17.24 6.10 6.24
C ARG A 262 18.22 6.62 7.30
N LYS A 263 17.73 7.36 8.31
CA LYS A 263 18.57 7.84 9.42
C LYS A 263 18.82 6.80 10.51
N PHE A 264 18.06 5.72 10.51
CA PHE A 264 18.19 4.70 11.54
C PHE A 264 19.19 3.63 11.13
N ASN A 265 20.27 3.52 11.91
CA ASN A 265 21.28 2.48 11.77
C ASN A 265 20.90 1.27 12.62
N GLY A 266 20.64 0.13 12.00
CA GLY A 266 20.21 -1.10 12.65
C GLY A 266 21.30 -1.82 13.46
N THR A 267 21.97 -1.16 14.40
CA THR A 267 23.12 -1.73 15.14
C THR A 267 22.87 -2.02 16.62
N GLY A 268 21.87 -1.41 17.22
CA GLY A 268 21.56 -1.52 18.66
C GLY A 268 21.01 -2.89 19.09
N ARG A 269 21.10 -3.20 20.41
CA ARG A 269 20.53 -4.45 20.98
C ARG A 269 19.03 -4.56 20.75
N PHE A 270 18.29 -3.46 20.85
CA PHE A 270 16.86 -3.40 20.60
C PHE A 270 16.54 -3.79 19.14
N TYR A 271 17.26 -3.21 18.19
CA TYR A 271 17.12 -3.56 16.79
C TYR A 271 17.33 -5.07 16.55
N LYS A 272 18.47 -5.61 17.00
CA LYS A 272 18.84 -7.01 16.76
C LYS A 272 17.89 -8.02 17.43
N ARG A 273 17.39 -7.71 18.65
CA ARG A 273 16.56 -8.66 19.42
C ARG A 273 15.06 -8.55 19.14
N ILE A 274 14.59 -7.38 18.74
CA ILE A 274 13.15 -7.11 18.58
C ILE A 274 12.82 -6.75 17.14
N LEU A 275 13.39 -5.67 16.61
CA LEU A 275 12.97 -5.18 15.29
C LEU A 275 13.39 -6.09 14.14
N LEU A 276 14.59 -6.64 14.18
CA LEU A 276 15.09 -7.52 13.12
C LEU A 276 14.26 -8.81 12.99
N PRO A 277 13.96 -9.58 14.06
CA PRO A 277 13.08 -10.74 13.97
C PRO A 277 11.67 -10.42 13.46
N ILE A 278 11.08 -9.29 13.90
CA ILE A 278 9.78 -8.81 13.40
C ILE A 278 9.87 -8.47 11.91
N SER A 279 10.90 -7.73 11.52
CA SER A 279 11.12 -7.37 10.11
C SER A 279 11.30 -8.61 9.22
N GLU A 280 12.05 -9.61 9.68
CA GLU A 280 12.20 -10.87 8.96
C GLU A 280 10.91 -11.68 8.86
N ALA A 281 10.01 -11.58 9.85
CA ALA A 281 8.72 -12.25 9.86
C ALA A 281 7.59 -11.44 9.17
N SER A 282 7.85 -10.18 8.80
CA SER A 282 6.83 -9.22 8.34
C SER A 282 6.04 -9.71 7.12
N TYR A 283 6.68 -10.42 6.19
CA TYR A 283 5.98 -10.98 5.04
C TYR A 283 4.98 -12.08 5.45
N GLY A 284 5.37 -12.97 6.35
CA GLY A 284 4.46 -13.96 6.92
C GLY A 284 3.30 -13.31 7.68
N MET A 285 3.59 -12.26 8.47
CA MET A 285 2.55 -11.48 9.17
C MET A 285 1.56 -10.87 8.16
N TYR A 286 2.06 -10.30 7.07
CA TYR A 286 1.22 -9.78 5.99
C TYR A 286 0.34 -10.86 5.38
N LEU A 287 0.86 -12.08 5.15
CA LEU A 287 0.09 -13.14 4.53
C LEU A 287 -1.05 -13.64 5.41
N CYS A 288 -0.87 -13.73 6.74
CA CYS A 288 -1.84 -14.36 7.63
C CYS A 288 -2.69 -13.39 8.47
N HIS A 289 -2.45 -12.07 8.39
CA HIS A 289 -3.04 -11.12 9.35
C HIS A 289 -4.58 -11.08 9.33
N LEU A 290 -5.23 -11.24 8.18
CA LEU A 290 -6.69 -11.18 8.12
C LEU A 290 -7.38 -12.27 8.92
N LEU A 291 -6.79 -13.47 9.04
CA LEU A 291 -7.37 -14.54 9.85
C LEU A 291 -7.55 -14.14 11.30
N LEU A 292 -6.59 -13.39 11.85
CA LEU A 292 -6.66 -12.90 13.21
C LEU A 292 -7.42 -11.57 13.32
N LEU A 293 -7.19 -10.66 12.36
CA LEU A 293 -7.77 -9.32 12.36
C LEU A 293 -9.30 -9.35 12.33
N VAL A 294 -9.91 -10.23 11.52
CA VAL A 294 -11.37 -10.37 11.44
C VAL A 294 -11.95 -10.77 12.81
N SER A 295 -11.35 -11.74 13.49
CA SER A 295 -11.81 -12.20 14.81
C SER A 295 -11.64 -11.13 15.89
N VAL A 296 -10.48 -10.47 15.94
CA VAL A 296 -10.20 -9.42 16.94
C VAL A 296 -11.04 -8.17 16.68
N SER A 297 -11.25 -7.79 15.42
CA SER A 297 -12.13 -6.66 15.07
C SER A 297 -13.60 -6.96 15.41
N SER A 298 -14.06 -8.18 15.18
CA SER A 298 -15.41 -8.62 15.57
C SER A 298 -15.59 -8.55 17.08
N TRP A 299 -14.63 -9.03 17.86
CA TRP A 299 -14.62 -8.91 19.30
C TRP A 299 -14.66 -7.43 19.75
N ALA A 300 -13.85 -6.56 19.17
CA ALA A 300 -13.83 -5.14 19.54
C ALA A 300 -15.19 -4.48 19.26
N ARG A 301 -15.80 -4.76 18.11
CA ARG A 301 -17.14 -4.24 17.74
C ARG A 301 -18.24 -4.72 18.67
N THR A 302 -18.23 -6.00 19.04
CA THR A 302 -19.23 -6.54 19.98
C THR A 302 -19.03 -6.00 21.38
N SER A 303 -17.80 -5.69 21.79
CA SER A 303 -17.50 -5.17 23.14
C SER A 303 -17.71 -3.67 23.29
N PHE A 304 -17.39 -2.89 22.24
CA PHE A 304 -17.38 -1.42 22.34
C PHE A 304 -18.52 -0.74 21.57
N GLY A 305 -19.24 -1.48 20.72
CA GLY A 305 -20.16 -0.91 19.74
C GLY A 305 -19.39 -0.40 18.51
N THR A 306 -20.06 0.34 17.66
CA THR A 306 -19.51 0.86 16.42
C THR A 306 -19.77 2.36 16.28
N GLY A 307 -18.78 3.09 15.77
CA GLY A 307 -18.92 4.51 15.50
C GLY A 307 -19.17 5.35 16.75
N ALA A 308 -19.70 6.56 16.55
CA ALA A 308 -19.97 7.49 17.63
C ALA A 308 -21.06 7.04 18.61
N ASP A 309 -21.87 6.06 18.24
CA ASP A 309 -22.93 5.47 19.11
C ASP A 309 -22.36 4.37 20.05
N GLY A 310 -21.09 4.04 19.93
CA GLY A 310 -20.43 3.07 20.82
C GLY A 310 -20.20 3.60 22.23
N ILE A 311 -19.79 2.71 23.15
CA ILE A 311 -19.66 2.98 24.59
C ILE A 311 -18.69 4.13 24.95
N PHE A 312 -17.75 4.46 24.05
CA PHE A 312 -16.78 5.54 24.24
C PHE A 312 -17.14 6.81 23.46
N GLY A 313 -18.36 6.91 22.88
CA GLY A 313 -18.80 8.02 22.06
C GLY A 313 -17.85 8.24 20.86
N ILE A 314 -17.44 9.47 20.60
CA ILE A 314 -16.56 9.83 19.49
C ILE A 314 -15.18 9.13 19.50
N TRP A 315 -14.78 8.53 20.63
CA TRP A 315 -13.52 7.77 20.76
C TRP A 315 -13.68 6.29 20.41
N THR A 316 -14.89 5.81 20.16
CA THR A 316 -15.12 4.41 19.78
C THR A 316 -14.43 4.08 18.47
N THR A 317 -14.57 4.92 17.45
CA THR A 317 -13.96 4.71 16.12
C THR A 317 -12.43 4.57 16.17
N PRO A 318 -11.66 5.48 16.80
CA PRO A 318 -10.21 5.27 16.89
C PRO A 318 -9.83 4.04 17.73
N LEU A 319 -10.58 3.70 18.77
CA LEU A 319 -10.32 2.50 19.55
C LEU A 319 -10.64 1.22 18.77
N GLU A 320 -11.75 1.20 18.04
CA GLU A 320 -12.15 0.09 17.16
C GLU A 320 -11.13 -0.17 16.06
N MET A 321 -10.42 0.85 15.57
CA MET A 321 -9.38 0.73 14.55
C MET A 321 -8.01 0.36 15.13
N LEU A 322 -7.56 1.09 16.14
CA LEU A 322 -6.17 0.98 16.61
C LEU A 322 -5.96 -0.24 17.53
N LEU A 323 -6.92 -0.56 18.41
CA LEU A 323 -6.75 -1.67 19.34
C LEU A 323 -6.65 -3.02 18.62
N PRO A 324 -7.54 -3.40 17.68
CA PRO A 324 -7.37 -4.62 16.91
C PRO A 324 -6.06 -4.65 16.13
N ALA A 325 -5.66 -3.53 15.51
CA ALA A 325 -4.42 -3.45 14.77
C ALA A 325 -3.19 -3.72 15.67
N ILE A 326 -3.14 -3.10 16.86
CA ILE A 326 -2.04 -3.30 17.83
C ILE A 326 -2.04 -4.74 18.36
N VAL A 327 -3.18 -5.27 18.77
CA VAL A 327 -3.30 -6.63 19.29
C VAL A 327 -2.88 -7.65 18.21
N CYS A 328 -3.40 -7.50 16.98
CA CYS A 328 -3.00 -8.36 15.87
C CYS A 328 -1.51 -8.26 15.56
N PHE A 329 -0.95 -7.06 15.52
CA PHE A 329 0.48 -6.87 15.27
C PHE A 329 1.34 -7.58 16.33
N LEU A 330 1.02 -7.45 17.61
CA LEU A 330 1.76 -8.07 18.70
C LEU A 330 1.66 -9.61 18.64
N LEU A 331 0.44 -10.13 18.52
CA LEU A 331 0.20 -11.58 18.46
C LEU A 331 0.86 -12.20 17.22
N LEU A 332 0.71 -11.59 16.06
CA LEU A 332 1.32 -12.07 14.82
C LEU A 332 2.83 -11.96 14.85
N SER A 333 3.40 -10.93 15.47
CA SER A 333 4.85 -10.82 15.64
C SER A 333 5.41 -12.04 16.38
N VAL A 334 4.78 -12.42 17.49
CA VAL A 334 5.20 -13.61 18.25
C VAL A 334 4.96 -14.89 17.46
N LEU A 335 3.75 -15.07 16.93
CA LEU A 335 3.36 -16.28 16.21
C LEU A 335 4.25 -16.53 14.98
N CYS A 336 4.42 -15.52 14.14
CA CYS A 336 5.20 -15.67 12.91
C CYS A 336 6.69 -15.87 13.18
N ILE A 337 7.26 -15.24 14.21
CA ILE A 337 8.63 -15.50 14.64
C ILE A 337 8.79 -16.96 15.11
N LEU A 338 7.84 -17.48 15.89
CA LEU A 338 7.87 -18.86 16.37
C LEU A 338 7.73 -19.85 15.22
N VAL A 339 6.75 -19.66 14.33
CA VAL A 339 6.55 -20.52 13.15
C VAL A 339 7.79 -20.51 12.26
N ARG A 340 8.38 -19.36 12.04
CA ARG A 340 9.58 -19.22 11.20
C ARG A 340 10.80 -19.98 11.76
N ARG A 341 10.85 -20.26 13.07
CA ARG A 341 11.89 -21.06 13.71
C ARG A 341 11.73 -22.56 13.48
N ILE A 342 10.58 -23.03 13.01
CA ILE A 342 10.37 -24.45 12.70
C ILE A 342 11.32 -24.86 11.56
N PRO A 343 12.22 -25.84 11.78
CA PRO A 343 13.18 -26.27 10.78
C PRO A 343 12.49 -26.72 9.48
N LYS A 344 13.08 -26.36 8.34
CA LYS A 344 12.63 -26.70 6.98
C LYS A 344 11.29 -26.08 6.55
N ILE A 345 10.26 -26.08 7.41
CA ILE A 345 8.88 -25.69 7.06
C ILE A 345 8.67 -24.19 7.29
N GLY A 346 9.18 -23.62 8.38
CA GLY A 346 8.87 -22.26 8.80
C GLY A 346 9.17 -21.19 7.74
N LYS A 347 10.32 -21.29 7.08
CA LYS A 347 10.71 -20.38 6.00
C LYS A 347 9.90 -20.56 4.70
N TRP A 348 9.33 -21.74 4.47
CA TRP A 348 8.50 -22.04 3.30
C TRP A 348 7.09 -21.50 3.46
N ILE A 349 6.61 -21.39 4.71
CA ILE A 349 5.27 -20.88 5.03
C ILE A 349 5.29 -19.37 5.24
N MET A 350 6.36 -18.82 5.80
CA MET A 350 6.43 -17.41 6.22
C MET A 350 7.31 -16.55 5.31
N GLY A 351 8.10 -17.11 4.41
CA GLY A 351 8.99 -16.38 3.48
C GLY A 351 10.40 -16.05 4.01
#